data_0f1e1fbfbc138318a81efc508978a4d2
#
_entry.id   0f1e1fbfbc138318a81efc508978a4d2
#
_cell.length_a   1.000
_cell.length_b   1.000
_cell.length_c   1.000
_cell.angle_alpha   90.00
_cell.angle_beta   90.00
_cell.angle_gamma   90.00
#
_symmetry.space_group_name_H-M   'P 1'
#
loop_
_entity.id
_entity.type
_entity.pdbx_description
1 polymer ?
#
loop_
_entity_poly.entity_id
_entity_poly.type
_entity_poly.pdbx_seq_one_letter_code
_entity_poly.pdbx_strand_id
1 'polypeptide(L)'
;MDSFTHKSPAKINTFLNVLSKRNDGYHNIYTHFELIDIFDEINFVPSVKNSFFCDDANLIKNNIIEKTCSWFNEVFNKKQFFDINLKKNIPYGSGLGSGSSNSASTLIFLC
;
A
#
# COMPACT_ATOMS: atom_id res chain seq x y z
N MET A 1 -14.01 -20.68 3.62
CA MET A 1 -13.97 -19.25 3.91
C MET A 1 -13.43 -18.51 2.69
N ASP A 2 -14.10 -17.47 2.25
CA ASP A 2 -13.71 -16.76 1.05
C ASP A 2 -12.44 -15.96 1.27
N SER A 3 -11.57 -15.97 0.28
CA SER A 3 -10.39 -15.10 0.26
C SER A 3 -10.53 -14.08 -0.85
N PHE A 4 -9.90 -12.92 -0.65
CA PHE A 4 -9.93 -11.81 -1.60
C PHE A 4 -8.51 -11.44 -1.98
N THR A 5 -8.22 -11.44 -3.27
CA THR A 5 -6.90 -11.09 -3.77
C THR A 5 -6.98 -9.77 -4.54
N HIS A 6 -6.14 -8.82 -4.15
CA HIS A 6 -6.02 -7.53 -4.80
C HIS A 6 -4.63 -7.39 -5.42
N LYS A 7 -4.60 -6.88 -6.65
CA LYS A 7 -3.36 -6.52 -7.32
C LYS A 7 -3.04 -5.06 -7.01
N SER A 8 -1.83 -4.83 -6.52
CA SER A 8 -1.35 -3.50 -6.16
C SER A 8 -0.26 -3.09 -7.15
N PRO A 9 -0.55 -2.18 -8.09
CA PRO A 9 0.36 -1.89 -9.20
C PRO A 9 1.52 -0.99 -8.79
N ALA A 10 2.63 -1.12 -9.52
CA ALA A 10 3.73 -0.18 -9.48
C ALA A 10 3.41 1.06 -10.31
N LYS A 11 4.14 2.14 -10.06
CA LYS A 11 4.06 3.36 -10.86
C LYS A 11 5.44 3.82 -11.28
N ILE A 12 5.51 4.53 -12.40
CA ILE A 12 6.71 5.28 -12.78
C ILE A 12 6.34 6.75 -12.97
N ASN A 13 7.27 7.63 -12.61
CA ASN A 13 7.16 9.04 -12.93
C ASN A 13 7.71 9.25 -14.35
N THR A 14 6.84 9.63 -15.27
CA THR A 14 7.25 9.92 -16.65
C THR A 14 7.74 11.36 -16.78
N PHE A 15 7.38 12.20 -15.83
CA PHE A 15 7.76 13.61 -15.80
C PHE A 15 7.73 14.12 -14.36
N LEU A 16 8.77 14.85 -13.98
CA LEU A 16 8.83 15.49 -12.67
C LEU A 16 9.49 16.86 -12.82
N ASN A 17 8.81 17.90 -12.35
CA ASN A 17 9.34 19.26 -12.38
C ASN A 17 9.08 19.94 -11.03
N VAL A 18 10.14 20.42 -10.40
CA VAL A 18 10.04 21.19 -9.15
C VAL A 18 9.80 22.65 -9.54
N LEU A 19 8.61 23.17 -9.22
CA LEU A 19 8.18 24.49 -9.66
C LEU A 19 8.71 25.61 -8.77
N SER A 20 8.56 25.49 -7.45
CA SER A 20 8.97 26.53 -6.52
C SER A 20 9.06 25.99 -5.11
N LYS A 21 9.86 26.66 -4.27
CA LYS A 21 9.92 26.36 -2.84
C LYS A 21 8.77 27.08 -2.13
N ARG A 22 8.02 26.37 -1.32
CA ARG A 22 6.92 26.92 -0.53
C ARG A 22 7.42 27.54 0.77
N ASN A 23 6.63 28.41 1.37
CA ASN A 23 6.96 29.05 2.64
C ASN A 23 7.14 28.06 3.80
N ASP A 24 6.49 26.91 3.74
CA ASP A 24 6.56 25.85 4.75
C ASP A 24 7.80 24.95 4.59
N GLY A 25 8.66 25.22 3.63
CA GLY A 25 9.87 24.44 3.37
C GLY A 25 9.70 23.35 2.33
N TYR A 26 8.48 23.04 1.92
CA TYR A 26 8.20 22.10 0.83
C TYR A 26 8.28 22.77 -0.52
N HIS A 27 8.34 21.95 -1.58
CA HIS A 27 8.37 22.44 -2.95
C HIS A 27 7.06 22.10 -3.65
N ASN A 28 6.61 22.99 -4.54
CA ASN A 28 5.56 22.67 -5.47
C ASN A 28 6.14 21.80 -6.58
N ILE A 29 5.43 20.74 -6.93
CA ILE A 29 5.86 19.75 -7.91
C ILE A 29 4.78 19.60 -8.98
N TYR A 30 5.22 19.59 -10.24
CA TYR A 30 4.38 19.14 -11.34
C TYR A 30 4.89 17.77 -11.78
N THR A 31 4.05 16.75 -11.71
CA THR A 31 4.46 15.39 -12.04
C THR A 31 3.36 14.68 -12.83
N HIS A 32 3.79 13.79 -13.70
CA HIS A 32 2.93 12.83 -14.38
C HIS A 32 3.47 11.44 -14.08
N PHE A 33 2.59 10.52 -13.71
CA PHE A 33 2.97 9.14 -13.48
C PHE A 33 1.99 8.20 -14.16
N GLU A 34 2.45 7.00 -14.45
CA GLU A 34 1.66 5.93 -15.04
C GLU A 34 1.79 4.67 -14.21
N LEU A 35 0.69 3.95 -14.09
CA LEU A 35 0.71 2.62 -13.51
C LEU A 35 1.27 1.66 -14.55
N ILE A 36 2.14 0.76 -14.10
CA ILE A 36 2.77 -0.22 -14.97
C ILE A 36 2.30 -1.63 -14.60
N ASP A 37 2.51 -2.56 -15.51
CA ASP A 37 1.94 -3.91 -15.44
C ASP A 37 2.80 -4.85 -14.56
N ILE A 38 3.27 -4.32 -13.43
CA ILE A 38 3.95 -5.08 -12.37
C ILE A 38 3.14 -4.87 -11.10
N PHE A 39 2.77 -5.96 -10.44
CA PHE A 39 1.87 -5.90 -9.28
C PHE A 39 2.45 -6.64 -8.09
N ASP A 40 2.23 -6.10 -6.89
CA ASP A 40 2.18 -6.91 -5.68
C ASP A 40 0.79 -7.55 -5.57
N GLU A 41 0.71 -8.70 -4.95
CA GLU A 41 -0.56 -9.35 -4.67
C GLU A 41 -0.81 -9.35 -3.17
N ILE A 42 -1.98 -8.86 -2.77
CA ILE A 42 -2.40 -8.83 -1.38
C ILE A 42 -3.60 -9.74 -1.23
N ASN A 43 -3.47 -10.79 -0.42
CA ASN A 43 -4.56 -11.71 -0.14
C ASN A 43 -5.11 -11.45 1.25
N PHE A 44 -6.42 -11.29 1.35
CA PHE A 44 -7.13 -11.04 2.61
C PHE A 44 -8.07 -12.20 2.89
N VAL A 45 -7.91 -12.83 4.06
CA VAL A 45 -8.82 -13.86 4.54
C VAL A 45 -9.43 -13.37 5.85
N PRO A 46 -10.77 -13.30 5.96
CA PRO A 46 -11.42 -12.86 7.20
C PRO A 46 -10.96 -13.68 8.40
N SER A 47 -10.71 -13.03 9.51
CA SER A 47 -10.18 -13.66 10.71
C SER A 47 -10.69 -12.94 11.96
N VAL A 48 -10.35 -13.47 13.13
CA VAL A 48 -10.73 -12.86 14.43
C VAL A 48 -9.72 -11.81 14.89
N LYS A 49 -8.55 -11.78 14.29
CA LYS A 49 -7.52 -10.78 14.55
C LYS A 49 -6.69 -10.56 13.29
N ASN A 50 -6.03 -9.42 13.21
CA ASN A 50 -5.10 -9.15 12.11
C ASN A 50 -3.83 -9.95 12.29
N SER A 51 -3.41 -10.62 11.23
CA SER A 51 -2.07 -11.18 11.10
C SER A 51 -1.52 -10.83 9.73
N PHE A 52 -0.22 -10.67 9.63
CA PHE A 52 0.43 -10.27 8.40
C PHE A 52 1.62 -11.16 8.09
N PHE A 53 1.67 -11.65 6.87
CA PHE A 53 2.77 -12.45 6.37
C PHE A 53 3.24 -11.89 5.03
N CYS A 54 4.55 -11.87 4.85
CA CYS A 54 5.20 -11.46 3.60
C CYS A 54 6.42 -12.35 3.37
N ASP A 55 6.68 -12.69 2.11
CA ASP A 55 7.86 -13.47 1.74
C ASP A 55 9.18 -12.70 1.93
N ASP A 56 9.11 -11.36 2.09
CA ASP A 56 10.26 -10.55 2.45
C ASP A 56 10.20 -10.24 3.95
N ALA A 57 11.12 -10.84 4.73
CA ALA A 57 11.14 -10.70 6.18
C ALA A 57 11.34 -9.24 6.64
N ASN A 58 11.97 -8.40 5.84
CA ASN A 58 12.18 -6.99 6.17
C ASN A 58 10.88 -6.18 6.17
N LEU A 59 9.82 -6.68 5.53
CA LEU A 59 8.54 -6.00 5.40
C LEU A 59 7.49 -6.49 6.37
N ILE A 60 7.77 -7.53 7.17
CA ILE A 60 6.78 -8.08 8.10
C ILE A 60 6.50 -7.11 9.24
N LYS A 61 7.57 -6.52 9.80
CA LYS A 61 7.44 -5.63 10.95
C LYS A 61 7.06 -4.22 10.50
N ASN A 62 6.04 -3.64 11.14
CA ASN A 62 5.57 -2.28 10.87
C ASN A 62 5.13 -2.06 9.41
N ASN A 63 4.51 -3.07 8.80
CA ASN A 63 4.06 -2.93 7.42
C ASN A 63 2.90 -1.95 7.30
N ILE A 64 2.91 -1.18 6.22
CA ILE A 64 1.90 -0.15 5.96
C ILE A 64 0.50 -0.75 5.76
N ILE A 65 0.39 -1.97 5.28
CA ILE A 65 -0.91 -2.65 5.10
C ILE A 65 -1.56 -2.89 6.45
N GLU A 66 -0.82 -3.42 7.43
CA GLU A 66 -1.33 -3.59 8.80
C GLU A 66 -1.71 -2.25 9.43
N LYS A 67 -0.88 -1.24 9.25
CA LYS A 67 -1.16 0.11 9.76
C LYS A 67 -2.43 0.67 9.15
N THR A 68 -2.65 0.45 7.88
CA THR A 68 -3.85 0.90 7.17
C THR A 68 -5.10 0.21 7.71
N CYS A 69 -5.04 -1.09 7.95
CA CYS A 69 -6.16 -1.84 8.52
C CYS A 69 -6.49 -1.36 9.94
N SER A 70 -5.48 -1.15 10.78
CA SER A 70 -5.68 -0.67 12.15
C SER A 70 -6.26 0.74 12.16
N TRP A 71 -5.72 1.62 11.32
CA TRP A 71 -6.22 2.99 11.16
C TRP A 71 -7.69 3.01 10.72
N PHE A 72 -8.03 2.18 9.74
CA PHE A 72 -9.41 2.09 9.22
C PHE A 72 -10.39 1.67 10.33
N ASN A 73 -10.04 0.62 11.08
CA ASN A 73 -10.88 0.16 12.18
C ASN A 73 -11.07 1.22 13.24
N GLU A 74 -10.02 1.97 13.57
CA GLU A 74 -10.08 3.02 14.58
C GLU A 74 -10.93 4.20 14.11
N VAL A 75 -10.67 4.71 12.91
CA VAL A 75 -11.35 5.91 12.38
C VAL A 75 -12.83 5.67 12.13
N PHE A 76 -13.18 4.50 11.59
CA PHE A 76 -14.56 4.17 11.25
C PHE A 76 -15.28 3.32 12.28
N ASN A 77 -14.64 3.09 13.42
CA ASN A 77 -15.18 2.27 14.52
C ASN A 77 -15.64 0.90 14.03
N LYS A 78 -14.79 0.24 13.25
CA LYS A 78 -15.02 -1.10 12.71
C LYS A 78 -14.19 -2.12 13.46
N LYS A 79 -14.58 -3.40 13.31
CA LYS A 79 -13.86 -4.55 13.86
C LYS A 79 -13.67 -5.58 12.76
N GLN A 80 -13.02 -5.16 11.68
CA GLN A 80 -12.72 -6.02 10.53
C GLN A 80 -11.27 -6.46 10.61
N PHE A 81 -11.06 -7.77 10.72
CA PHE A 81 -9.73 -8.35 10.88
C PHE A 81 -9.49 -9.38 9.79
N PHE A 82 -8.25 -9.48 9.35
CA PHE A 82 -7.87 -10.37 8.26
C PHE A 82 -6.52 -11.02 8.52
N ASP A 83 -6.37 -12.26 8.05
CA ASP A 83 -5.07 -12.84 7.78
C ASP A 83 -4.63 -12.31 6.43
N ILE A 84 -3.53 -11.56 6.41
CA ILE A 84 -3.06 -10.83 5.23
C ILE A 84 -1.78 -11.47 4.74
N ASN A 85 -1.74 -11.80 3.46
CA ASN A 85 -0.55 -12.35 2.82
C ASN A 85 -0.16 -11.44 1.66
N LEU A 86 1.03 -10.87 1.73
CA LEU A 86 1.58 -10.01 0.68
C LEU A 86 2.62 -10.79 -0.11
N LYS A 87 2.37 -10.93 -1.41
CA LYS A 87 3.36 -11.44 -2.36
C LYS A 87 4.00 -10.26 -3.07
N LYS A 88 5.27 -10.03 -2.74
CA LYS A 88 6.03 -8.90 -3.26
C LYS A 88 6.60 -9.22 -4.63
N ASN A 89 6.18 -8.49 -5.65
CA ASN A 89 6.75 -8.57 -7.00
C ASN A 89 7.46 -7.26 -7.37
N ILE A 90 7.11 -6.16 -6.70
CA ILE A 90 7.75 -4.86 -6.90
C ILE A 90 8.92 -4.77 -5.93
N PRO A 91 10.16 -4.51 -6.40
CA PRO A 91 11.32 -4.44 -5.50
C PRO A 91 11.14 -3.36 -4.44
N TYR A 92 11.48 -3.72 -3.18
CA TYR A 92 11.44 -2.78 -2.07
C TYR A 92 12.48 -1.67 -2.28
N GLY A 93 12.07 -0.42 -2.03
CA GLY A 93 12.96 0.73 -2.18
C GLY A 93 13.28 1.10 -3.62
N SER A 94 12.54 0.56 -4.59
CA SER A 94 12.80 0.82 -6.01
C SER A 94 12.34 2.19 -6.50
N GLY A 95 11.58 2.94 -5.69
CA GLY A 95 10.98 4.20 -6.12
C GLY A 95 9.73 4.03 -6.98
N LEU A 96 9.22 2.80 -7.12
CA LEU A 96 8.02 2.52 -7.93
C LEU A 96 6.71 2.67 -7.17
N GLY A 97 6.76 3.25 -5.97
CA GLY A 97 5.55 3.60 -5.22
C GLY A 97 4.77 2.43 -4.64
N SER A 98 5.42 1.28 -4.42
CA SER A 98 4.71 0.07 -3.97
C SER A 98 4.07 0.22 -2.59
N GLY A 99 4.73 0.91 -1.65
CA GLY A 99 4.17 1.13 -0.31
C GLY A 99 2.87 1.92 -0.36
N SER A 100 2.85 3.04 -1.08
CA SER A 100 1.65 3.86 -1.26
C SER A 100 0.57 3.10 -2.01
N SER A 101 0.93 2.33 -3.03
CA SER A 101 0.01 1.51 -3.79
C SER A 101 -0.61 0.42 -2.92
N ASN A 102 0.19 -0.25 -2.08
CA ASN A 102 -0.30 -1.27 -1.15
C ASN A 102 -1.31 -0.69 -0.15
N SER A 103 -1.04 0.50 0.37
CA SER A 103 -1.96 1.19 1.28
C SER A 103 -3.25 1.57 0.56
N ALA A 104 -3.17 2.14 -0.63
CA ALA A 104 -4.35 2.52 -1.42
C ALA A 104 -5.20 1.30 -1.78
N SER A 105 -4.58 0.20 -2.22
CA SER A 105 -5.30 -1.04 -2.54
C SER A 105 -5.99 -1.62 -1.31
N THR A 106 -5.34 -1.54 -0.15
CA THR A 106 -5.93 -1.98 1.12
C THR A 106 -7.16 -1.15 1.47
N LEU A 107 -7.09 0.18 1.32
CA LEU A 107 -8.24 1.06 1.56
C LEU A 107 -9.40 0.75 0.62
N ILE A 108 -9.12 0.52 -0.65
CA ILE A 108 -10.15 0.14 -1.62
C ILE A 108 -10.83 -1.16 -1.21
N PHE A 109 -10.06 -2.15 -0.77
CA PHE A 109 -10.61 -3.41 -0.29
C PHE A 109 -11.49 -3.21 0.95
N LEU A 110 -11.04 -2.42 1.92
CA LEU A 110 -11.75 -2.21 3.19
C LEU A 110 -13.04 -1.41 3.01
N CYS A 111 -13.08 -0.51 2.06
CA CYS A 111 -14.30 0.20 1.71
C CYS A 111 -15.23 -0.70 0.90
#